data_985fa69766b2fe6aea989fa11106f315
#
_entry.id   985fa69766b2fe6aea989fa11106f315
#
_cell.length_a   1.000
_cell.length_b   1.000
_cell.length_c   1.000
_cell.angle_alpha   90.00
_cell.angle_beta   90.00
_cell.angle_gamma   90.00
#
_symmetry.space_group_name_H-M   'P 1'
#
loop_
_entity.id
_entity.type
_entity.pdbx_description
1 polymer ?
#
loop_
_entity_poly.entity_id
_entity_poly.type
_entity_poly.pdbx_seq_one_letter_code
_entity_poly.pdbx_strand_id
1 'polypeptide(L)'
;MHPYEIGELLVARDHARSIKYNRGSLYMVVNQLVKAGFIEPRATIRDSERPERTVYALTDAGRAEAIDWLRELVGQPLREYPQFVAALSLIGALHPDEVVVLLEQRRAALERQRTEIMESIAACSAQGLHPLFQVEENYRLALLEAELGFVQRFIADITDPQTGWGPGWATHHARRDAATKG
;
A
#
# COMPACT_ATOMS: atom_id res chain seq x y z
N MET A 1 1.76 -26.28 4.25
CA MET A 1 2.51 -25.69 3.12
C MET A 1 3.96 -25.44 3.52
N HIS A 2 4.87 -25.56 2.55
CA HIS A 2 6.28 -25.17 2.75
C HIS A 2 6.42 -23.64 2.60
N PRO A 3 7.36 -22.97 3.32
CA PRO A 3 7.54 -21.50 3.23
C PRO A 3 7.75 -20.97 1.80
N TYR A 4 8.46 -21.71 0.96
CA TYR A 4 8.63 -21.35 -0.45
C TYR A 4 7.27 -21.30 -1.19
N GLU A 5 6.41 -22.28 -0.99
CA GLU A 5 5.06 -22.33 -1.61
C GLU A 5 4.17 -21.19 -1.12
N ILE A 6 4.31 -20.80 0.18
CA ILE A 6 3.63 -19.62 0.72
C ILE A 6 4.12 -18.36 -0.01
N GLY A 7 5.43 -18.22 -0.21
CA GLY A 7 6.01 -17.09 -0.94
C GLY A 7 5.52 -16.99 -2.38
N GLU A 8 5.50 -18.10 -3.12
CA GLU A 8 4.98 -18.15 -4.49
C GLU A 8 3.47 -17.81 -4.53
N LEU A 9 2.71 -18.29 -3.56
CA LEU A 9 1.28 -17.98 -3.47
C LEU A 9 1.01 -16.50 -3.19
N LEU A 10 1.81 -15.87 -2.31
CA LEU A 10 1.71 -14.44 -2.02
C LEU A 10 2.00 -13.59 -3.25
N VAL A 11 2.99 -13.99 -4.06
CA VAL A 11 3.31 -13.31 -5.33
C VAL A 11 2.21 -13.57 -6.37
N ALA A 12 1.79 -14.82 -6.56
CA ALA A 12 0.78 -15.18 -7.56
C ALA A 12 -0.59 -14.54 -7.32
N ARG A 13 -0.93 -14.24 -6.06
CA ARG A 13 -2.18 -13.57 -5.67
C ARG A 13 -2.02 -12.05 -5.53
N ASP A 14 -0.89 -11.49 -5.95
CA ASP A 14 -0.57 -10.05 -5.85
C ASP A 14 -0.66 -9.46 -4.42
N HIS A 15 -0.62 -10.34 -3.40
CA HIS A 15 -0.60 -9.90 -2.00
C HIS A 15 0.68 -9.11 -1.64
N ALA A 16 1.69 -9.11 -2.52
CA ALA A 16 2.88 -8.27 -2.38
C ALA A 16 2.55 -6.76 -2.38
N ARG A 17 1.39 -6.36 -2.89
CA ARG A 17 0.88 -4.98 -2.81
C ARG A 17 0.36 -4.62 -1.43
N SER A 18 -0.22 -5.59 -0.69
CA SER A 18 -0.79 -5.40 0.64
C SER A 18 0.19 -5.65 1.75
N ILE A 19 1.15 -6.55 1.52
CA ILE A 19 2.12 -6.99 2.52
C ILE A 19 3.52 -6.68 1.99
N LYS A 20 4.33 -5.97 2.78
CA LYS A 20 5.75 -5.75 2.44
C LYS A 20 6.50 -7.08 2.50
N TYR A 21 6.34 -7.87 1.43
CA TYR A 21 6.90 -9.21 1.33
C TYR A 21 8.39 -9.18 1.02
N ASN A 22 9.17 -9.91 1.81
CA ASN A 22 10.58 -10.19 1.54
C ASN A 22 10.84 -11.67 1.84
N ARG A 23 11.44 -12.40 0.88
CA ARG A 23 11.77 -13.83 1.03
C ARG A 23 12.60 -14.13 2.28
N GLY A 24 13.57 -13.27 2.61
CA GLY A 24 14.40 -13.44 3.80
C GLY A 24 13.62 -13.33 5.11
N SER A 25 12.67 -12.40 5.18
CA SER A 25 11.81 -12.22 6.36
C SER A 25 10.79 -13.33 6.53
N LEU A 26 10.34 -13.99 5.45
CA LEU A 26 9.37 -15.09 5.53
C LEU A 26 9.85 -16.23 6.42
N TYR A 27 11.08 -16.69 6.23
CA TYR A 27 11.64 -17.77 7.05
C TYR A 27 11.77 -17.37 8.52
N MET A 28 12.13 -16.13 8.80
CA MET A 28 12.18 -15.59 10.16
C MET A 28 10.79 -15.58 10.80
N VAL A 29 9.76 -15.12 10.07
CA VAL A 29 8.36 -15.12 10.53
C VAL A 29 7.86 -16.54 10.78
N VAL A 30 8.11 -17.48 9.87
CA VAL A 30 7.76 -18.91 10.06
C VAL A 30 8.38 -19.45 11.33
N ASN A 31 9.67 -19.18 11.61
CA ASN A 31 10.32 -19.62 12.82
C ASN A 31 9.71 -18.99 14.09
N GLN A 32 9.29 -17.71 14.02
CA GLN A 32 8.61 -17.05 15.14
C GLN A 32 7.23 -17.67 15.39
N LEU A 33 6.46 -17.97 14.35
CA LEU A 33 5.16 -18.63 14.46
C LEU A 33 5.27 -20.03 15.05
N VAL A 34 6.31 -20.80 14.69
CA VAL A 34 6.59 -22.10 15.31
C VAL A 34 6.90 -21.95 16.79
N LYS A 35 7.77 -20.99 17.17
CA LYS A 35 8.11 -20.73 18.58
C LYS A 35 6.91 -20.30 19.40
N ALA A 36 5.96 -19.55 18.81
CA ALA A 36 4.74 -19.13 19.44
C ALA A 36 3.68 -20.26 19.51
N GLY A 37 3.92 -21.41 18.87
CA GLY A 37 2.98 -22.52 18.82
C GLY A 37 1.79 -22.29 17.89
N PHE A 38 1.84 -21.28 17.01
CA PHE A 38 0.76 -20.98 16.07
C PHE A 38 0.78 -21.85 14.82
N ILE A 39 1.94 -22.38 14.45
CA ILE A 39 2.12 -23.38 13.42
C ILE A 39 3.04 -24.50 13.92
N GLU A 40 2.84 -25.69 13.37
CA GLU A 40 3.64 -26.87 13.70
C GLU A 40 4.16 -27.59 12.45
N PRO A 41 5.35 -28.23 12.50
CA PRO A 41 5.81 -29.07 11.42
C PRO A 41 4.96 -30.34 11.33
N ARG A 42 4.41 -30.64 10.13
CA ARG A 42 3.57 -31.85 9.89
C ARG A 42 4.32 -32.96 9.19
N ALA A 43 5.17 -32.61 8.25
CA ALA A 43 5.93 -33.60 7.49
C ALA A 43 7.21 -32.97 6.97
N THR A 44 8.25 -33.78 6.91
CA THR A 44 9.50 -33.47 6.21
C THR A 44 9.53 -34.31 4.94
N ILE A 45 9.42 -33.65 3.78
CA ILE A 45 9.46 -34.33 2.48
C ILE A 45 10.92 -34.43 2.07
N ARG A 46 11.42 -35.65 1.95
CA ARG A 46 12.74 -35.96 1.40
C ARG A 46 12.55 -36.45 -0.03
N ASP A 47 12.93 -35.67 -0.98
CA ASP A 47 13.01 -36.04 -2.37
C ASP A 47 14.48 -36.21 -2.73
N SER A 48 14.85 -37.29 -3.44
CA SER A 48 16.24 -37.62 -3.78
C SER A 48 16.93 -36.53 -4.61
N GLU A 49 16.16 -35.68 -5.28
CA GLU A 49 16.68 -34.64 -6.16
C GLU A 49 16.54 -33.21 -5.61
N ARG A 50 15.90 -33.03 -4.43
CA ARG A 50 15.62 -31.70 -3.87
C ARG A 50 15.98 -31.63 -2.38
N PRO A 51 16.41 -30.43 -1.88
CA PRO A 51 16.64 -30.23 -0.47
C PRO A 51 15.42 -30.59 0.38
N GLU A 52 15.67 -31.15 1.56
CA GLU A 52 14.67 -31.47 2.57
C GLU A 52 13.72 -30.30 2.82
N ARG A 53 12.41 -30.56 2.77
CA ARG A 53 11.37 -29.53 2.89
C ARG A 53 10.44 -29.84 4.05
N THR A 54 10.37 -28.92 5.01
CA THR A 54 9.41 -29.01 6.11
C THR A 54 8.10 -28.33 5.72
N VAL A 55 7.01 -29.07 5.81
CA VAL A 55 5.63 -28.58 5.61
C VAL A 55 5.06 -28.23 6.97
N TYR A 56 4.48 -27.04 7.08
CA TYR A 56 3.85 -26.54 8.29
C TYR A 56 2.33 -26.55 8.17
N ALA A 57 1.65 -26.75 9.31
CA ALA A 57 0.20 -26.63 9.45
C ALA A 57 -0.13 -25.60 10.54
N LEU A 58 -1.27 -24.95 10.39
CA LEU A 58 -1.82 -24.05 11.39
C LEU A 58 -2.35 -24.88 12.56
N THR A 59 -2.02 -24.48 13.79
CA THR A 59 -2.61 -25.06 15.02
C THR A 59 -3.95 -24.40 15.34
N ASP A 60 -4.71 -25.00 16.27
CA ASP A 60 -5.96 -24.37 16.74
C ASP A 60 -5.68 -23.04 17.45
N ALA A 61 -4.58 -22.93 18.22
CA ALA A 61 -4.12 -21.68 18.81
C ALA A 61 -3.78 -20.63 17.74
N GLY A 62 -3.07 -21.04 16.68
CA GLY A 62 -2.75 -20.15 15.56
C GLY A 62 -3.98 -19.69 14.78
N ARG A 63 -5.00 -20.55 14.66
CA ARG A 63 -6.28 -20.16 14.04
C ARG A 63 -7.05 -19.16 14.89
N ALA A 64 -7.11 -19.36 16.20
CA ALA A 64 -7.76 -18.43 17.13
C ALA A 64 -7.06 -17.06 17.09
N GLU A 65 -5.74 -17.03 17.21
CA GLU A 65 -4.94 -15.81 17.15
C GLU A 65 -5.13 -15.03 15.83
N ALA A 66 -5.13 -15.74 14.69
CA ALA A 66 -5.36 -15.11 13.39
C ALA A 66 -6.75 -14.45 13.30
N ILE A 67 -7.77 -15.08 13.85
CA ILE A 67 -9.14 -14.52 13.88
C ILE A 67 -9.21 -13.30 14.81
N ASP A 68 -8.60 -13.37 15.98
CA ASP A 68 -8.60 -12.26 16.93
C ASP A 68 -7.83 -11.04 16.40
N TRP A 69 -6.69 -11.28 15.76
CA TRP A 69 -5.95 -10.24 15.07
C TRP A 69 -6.74 -9.61 13.91
N LEU A 70 -7.46 -10.41 13.10
CA LEU A 70 -8.34 -9.89 12.05
C LEU A 70 -9.47 -9.03 12.62
N ARG A 71 -10.06 -9.42 13.75
CA ARG A 71 -11.09 -8.62 14.43
C ARG A 71 -10.56 -7.26 14.86
N GLU A 72 -9.35 -7.23 15.42
CA GLU A 72 -8.69 -6.00 15.82
C GLU A 72 -8.42 -5.09 14.60
N LEU A 73 -7.80 -5.63 13.54
CA LEU A 73 -7.48 -4.87 12.32
C LEU A 73 -8.71 -4.32 11.61
N VAL A 74 -9.82 -5.07 11.62
CA VAL A 74 -11.08 -4.61 11.00
C VAL A 74 -11.79 -3.59 11.88
N GLY A 75 -11.75 -3.78 13.20
CA GLY A 75 -12.52 -2.97 14.15
C GLY A 75 -11.84 -1.68 14.59
N GLN A 76 -10.51 -1.59 14.50
CA GLN A 76 -9.76 -0.46 15.02
C GLN A 76 -8.90 0.19 13.94
N PRO A 77 -9.14 1.48 13.59
CA PRO A 77 -8.30 2.19 12.65
C PRO A 77 -6.93 2.46 13.28
N LEU A 78 -5.89 1.90 12.68
CA LEU A 78 -4.51 2.20 13.06
C LEU A 78 -4.05 3.50 12.39
N ARG A 79 -3.24 4.27 13.09
CA ARG A 79 -2.65 5.49 12.53
C ARG A 79 -1.53 5.11 11.57
N GLU A 80 -1.76 5.38 10.31
CA GLU A 80 -0.75 5.28 9.28
C GLU A 80 -0.01 6.61 9.10
N TYR A 81 1.19 6.56 8.51
CA TYR A 81 2.02 7.73 8.23
C TYR A 81 2.33 7.80 6.73
N PRO A 82 1.35 8.19 5.88
CA PRO A 82 1.56 8.27 4.44
C PRO A 82 2.63 9.30 4.09
N GLN A 83 3.57 8.94 3.24
CA GLN A 83 4.67 9.82 2.81
C GLN A 83 4.16 11.10 2.15
N PHE A 84 3.07 11.03 1.40
CA PHE A 84 2.49 12.19 0.75
C PHE A 84 1.97 13.21 1.76
N VAL A 85 1.31 12.76 2.83
CA VAL A 85 0.86 13.63 3.94
C VAL A 85 2.06 14.34 4.58
N ALA A 86 3.16 13.61 4.81
CA ALA A 86 4.39 14.22 5.33
C ALA A 86 4.99 15.25 4.35
N ALA A 87 4.98 14.97 3.05
CA ALA A 87 5.43 15.91 2.03
C ALA A 87 4.55 17.18 1.99
N LEU A 88 3.23 17.04 2.09
CA LEU A 88 2.30 18.16 2.12
C LEU A 88 2.54 19.10 3.32
N SER A 89 2.96 18.58 4.47
CA SER A 89 3.29 19.41 5.64
C SER A 89 4.51 20.31 5.42
N LEU A 90 5.34 20.01 4.43
CA LEU A 90 6.54 20.76 4.07
C LEU A 90 6.45 21.41 2.68
N ILE A 91 5.28 21.36 2.04
CA ILE A 91 5.10 21.75 0.63
C ILE A 91 5.49 23.20 0.35
N GLY A 92 5.33 24.09 1.34
CA GLY A 92 5.73 25.49 1.26
C GLY A 92 7.24 25.71 1.06
N ALA A 93 8.07 24.67 1.14
CA ALA A 93 9.48 24.73 0.80
C ALA A 93 9.75 24.83 -0.71
N LEU A 94 8.79 24.39 -1.54
CA LEU A 94 8.89 24.42 -2.99
C LEU A 94 8.18 25.66 -3.58
N HIS A 95 8.59 26.04 -4.79
CA HIS A 95 7.89 27.09 -5.53
C HIS A 95 6.54 26.56 -6.05
N PRO A 96 5.45 27.37 -6.06
CA PRO A 96 4.12 26.89 -6.47
C PRO A 96 4.09 26.31 -7.89
N ASP A 97 4.81 26.88 -8.85
CA ASP A 97 4.86 26.36 -10.22
C ASP A 97 5.51 24.97 -10.28
N GLU A 98 6.55 24.73 -9.48
CA GLU A 98 7.17 23.41 -9.35
C GLU A 98 6.19 22.42 -8.74
N VAL A 99 5.45 22.83 -7.72
CA VAL A 99 4.44 21.98 -7.07
C VAL A 99 3.36 21.58 -8.04
N VAL A 100 2.88 22.48 -8.90
CA VAL A 100 1.90 22.16 -9.95
C VAL A 100 2.43 21.06 -10.89
N VAL A 101 3.69 21.20 -11.36
CA VAL A 101 4.31 20.19 -12.23
C VAL A 101 4.38 18.82 -11.54
N LEU A 102 4.79 18.78 -10.28
CA LEU A 102 4.90 17.54 -9.50
C LEU A 102 3.52 16.92 -9.22
N LEU A 103 2.51 17.74 -8.93
CA LEU A 103 1.14 17.28 -8.73
C LEU A 103 0.52 16.71 -10.03
N GLU A 104 0.83 17.29 -11.19
CA GLU A 104 0.39 16.77 -12.49
C GLU A 104 1.04 15.41 -12.79
N GLN A 105 2.33 15.24 -12.49
CA GLN A 105 3.01 13.95 -12.60
C GLN A 105 2.35 12.91 -11.68
N ARG A 106 2.03 13.31 -10.43
CA ARG A 106 1.34 12.45 -9.48
C ARG A 106 -0.05 12.07 -9.98
N ARG A 107 -0.83 13.04 -10.47
CA ARG A 107 -2.16 12.80 -11.06
C ARG A 107 -2.10 11.75 -12.16
N ALA A 108 -1.18 11.91 -13.12
CA ALA A 108 -1.01 10.95 -14.21
C ALA A 108 -0.63 9.54 -13.71
N ALA A 109 0.17 9.44 -12.65
CA ALA A 109 0.51 8.15 -12.04
C ALA A 109 -0.70 7.51 -11.36
N LEU A 110 -1.50 8.28 -10.62
CA LEU A 110 -2.71 7.81 -9.96
C LEU A 110 -3.77 7.37 -10.98
N GLU A 111 -3.94 8.09 -12.09
CA GLU A 111 -4.86 7.73 -13.17
C GLU A 111 -4.49 6.37 -13.81
N ARG A 112 -3.20 6.10 -14.01
CA ARG A 112 -2.75 4.79 -14.50
C ARG A 112 -3.06 3.68 -13.49
N GLN A 113 -2.75 3.89 -12.21
CA GLN A 113 -3.05 2.92 -11.15
C GLN A 113 -4.56 2.64 -11.04
N ARG A 114 -5.39 3.70 -11.17
CA ARG A 114 -6.84 3.56 -11.18
C ARG A 114 -7.32 2.65 -12.31
N THR A 115 -6.81 2.87 -13.52
CA THR A 115 -7.14 2.05 -14.68
C THR A 115 -6.77 0.58 -14.45
N GLU A 116 -5.55 0.31 -13.97
CA GLU A 116 -5.08 -1.05 -13.66
C GLU A 116 -5.99 -1.76 -12.64
N ILE A 117 -6.38 -1.07 -11.56
CA ILE A 117 -7.26 -1.64 -10.55
C ILE A 117 -8.66 -1.91 -11.13
N MET A 118 -9.22 -0.97 -11.89
CA MET A 118 -10.54 -1.15 -12.51
C MET A 118 -10.56 -2.31 -13.51
N GLU A 119 -9.51 -2.47 -14.32
CA GLU A 119 -9.38 -3.58 -15.24
C GLU A 119 -9.25 -4.92 -14.50
N SER A 120 -8.51 -4.96 -13.40
CA SER A 120 -8.39 -6.14 -12.54
C SER A 120 -9.73 -6.54 -11.92
N ILE A 121 -10.47 -5.58 -11.36
CA ILE A 121 -11.81 -5.82 -10.80
C ILE A 121 -12.76 -6.34 -11.88
N ALA A 122 -12.76 -5.72 -13.06
CA ALA A 122 -13.63 -6.13 -14.17
C ALA A 122 -13.30 -7.55 -14.64
N ALA A 123 -12.01 -7.90 -14.80
CA ALA A 123 -11.58 -9.22 -15.21
C ALA A 123 -11.99 -10.30 -14.19
N CYS A 124 -11.80 -10.04 -12.90
CA CYS A 124 -12.21 -10.95 -11.82
C CYS A 124 -13.73 -11.14 -11.80
N SER A 125 -14.48 -10.06 -11.97
CA SER A 125 -15.96 -10.10 -12.03
C SER A 125 -16.44 -10.92 -13.23
N ALA A 126 -15.83 -10.74 -14.40
CA ALA A 126 -16.14 -11.51 -15.60
C ALA A 126 -15.88 -13.01 -15.45
N GLN A 127 -14.93 -13.40 -14.58
CA GLN A 127 -14.66 -14.78 -14.23
C GLN A 127 -15.61 -15.34 -13.14
N GLY A 128 -16.60 -14.55 -12.70
CA GLY A 128 -17.55 -14.96 -11.67
C GLY A 128 -17.00 -14.95 -10.24
N LEU A 129 -15.89 -14.23 -9.98
CA LEU A 129 -15.36 -14.10 -8.63
C LEU A 129 -16.38 -13.35 -7.76
N HIS A 130 -16.71 -13.96 -6.60
CA HIS A 130 -17.66 -13.36 -5.68
C HIS A 130 -17.15 -12.00 -5.16
N PRO A 131 -18.00 -10.94 -5.06
CA PRO A 131 -17.59 -9.58 -4.65
C PRO A 131 -16.84 -9.50 -3.32
N LEU A 132 -17.08 -10.41 -2.40
CA LEU A 132 -16.35 -10.51 -1.12
C LEU A 132 -14.83 -10.59 -1.33
N PHE A 133 -14.37 -11.26 -2.38
CA PHE A 133 -12.94 -11.42 -2.67
C PHE A 133 -12.34 -10.25 -3.45
N GLN A 134 -13.15 -9.22 -3.73
CA GLN A 134 -12.72 -7.97 -4.39
C GLN A 134 -12.76 -6.76 -3.44
N VAL A 135 -13.12 -6.96 -2.17
CA VAL A 135 -13.28 -5.86 -1.19
C VAL A 135 -11.99 -5.08 -1.02
N GLU A 136 -10.84 -5.75 -1.02
CA GLU A 136 -9.53 -5.11 -0.88
C GLU A 136 -9.24 -4.16 -2.06
N GLU A 137 -9.46 -4.62 -3.30
CA GLU A 137 -9.26 -3.79 -4.49
C GLU A 137 -10.25 -2.63 -4.57
N ASN A 138 -11.50 -2.84 -4.17
CA ASN A 138 -12.50 -1.77 -4.08
C ASN A 138 -12.09 -0.71 -3.04
N TYR A 139 -11.54 -1.12 -1.89
CA TYR A 139 -11.04 -0.20 -0.88
C TYR A 139 -9.83 0.61 -1.40
N ARG A 140 -8.89 -0.04 -2.09
CA ARG A 140 -7.75 0.64 -2.73
C ARG A 140 -8.20 1.65 -3.76
N LEU A 141 -9.18 1.28 -4.61
CA LEU A 141 -9.76 2.18 -5.60
C LEU A 141 -10.36 3.42 -4.93
N ALA A 142 -11.13 3.26 -3.86
CA ALA A 142 -11.74 4.36 -3.13
C ALA A 142 -10.70 5.33 -2.53
N LEU A 143 -9.62 4.82 -1.93
CA LEU A 143 -8.52 5.65 -1.42
C LEU A 143 -7.81 6.41 -2.54
N LEU A 144 -7.55 5.74 -3.66
CA LEU A 144 -6.89 6.32 -4.81
C LEU A 144 -7.74 7.42 -5.46
N GLU A 145 -9.04 7.20 -5.58
CA GLU A 145 -9.98 8.21 -6.11
C GLU A 145 -10.09 9.42 -5.19
N ALA A 146 -10.07 9.21 -3.88
CA ALA A 146 -10.04 10.29 -2.91
C ALA A 146 -8.77 11.14 -3.04
N GLU A 147 -7.61 10.49 -3.21
CA GLU A 147 -6.33 11.17 -3.42
C GLU A 147 -6.32 11.90 -4.77
N LEU A 148 -6.79 11.27 -5.84
CA LEU A 148 -6.90 11.88 -7.16
C LEU A 148 -7.75 13.15 -7.13
N GLY A 149 -8.92 13.08 -6.48
CA GLY A 149 -9.78 14.23 -6.29
C GLY A 149 -9.15 15.34 -5.46
N PHE A 150 -8.33 14.99 -4.43
CA PHE A 150 -7.56 15.97 -3.66
C PHE A 150 -6.52 16.66 -4.54
N VAL A 151 -5.72 15.90 -5.30
CA VAL A 151 -4.65 16.43 -6.17
C VAL A 151 -5.24 17.39 -7.22
N GLN A 152 -6.34 17.00 -7.85
CA GLN A 152 -7.03 17.85 -8.85
C GLN A 152 -7.50 19.18 -8.25
N ARG A 153 -8.14 19.14 -7.07
CA ARG A 153 -8.55 20.36 -6.37
C ARG A 153 -7.36 21.21 -5.97
N PHE A 154 -6.31 20.60 -5.46
CA PHE A 154 -5.14 21.33 -5.01
C PHE A 154 -4.40 22.04 -6.17
N ILE A 155 -4.32 21.41 -7.35
CA ILE A 155 -3.82 22.09 -8.57
C ILE A 155 -4.70 23.29 -8.91
N ALA A 156 -6.02 23.13 -8.90
CA ALA A 156 -6.95 24.23 -9.17
C ALA A 156 -6.81 25.36 -8.15
N ASP A 157 -6.69 25.04 -6.85
CA ASP A 157 -6.49 26.03 -5.78
C ASP A 157 -5.19 26.82 -5.93
N ILE A 158 -4.13 26.24 -6.52
CA ILE A 158 -2.88 26.93 -6.80
C ILE A 158 -3.02 27.82 -8.04
N THR A 159 -3.67 27.32 -9.10
CA THR A 159 -3.63 27.90 -10.45
C THR A 159 -4.78 28.83 -10.77
N ASP A 160 -5.85 28.88 -9.97
CA ASP A 160 -6.98 29.78 -10.20
C ASP A 160 -6.50 31.24 -10.24
N PRO A 161 -6.76 31.98 -11.33
CA PRO A 161 -6.28 33.34 -11.49
C PRO A 161 -6.95 34.34 -10.56
N GLN A 162 -8.13 34.04 -10.00
CA GLN A 162 -8.90 34.94 -9.15
C GLN A 162 -8.79 34.62 -7.67
N THR A 163 -8.80 33.34 -7.32
CA THR A 163 -8.89 32.86 -5.94
C THR A 163 -7.72 31.96 -5.54
N GLY A 164 -6.81 31.66 -6.48
CA GLY A 164 -5.72 30.72 -6.27
C GLY A 164 -4.64 31.23 -5.33
N TRP A 165 -4.01 30.29 -4.65
CA TRP A 165 -2.94 30.60 -3.68
C TRP A 165 -1.58 30.91 -4.34
N GLY A 166 -1.40 30.56 -5.60
CA GLY A 166 -0.12 30.61 -6.31
C GLY A 166 0.60 31.94 -6.20
N PRO A 167 -0.03 33.11 -6.49
CA PRO A 167 0.63 34.39 -6.41
C PRO A 167 1.11 34.80 -5.00
N GLY A 168 0.26 34.51 -3.98
CA GLY A 168 0.61 34.75 -2.58
C GLY A 168 1.74 33.83 -2.12
N TRP A 169 1.70 32.58 -2.50
CA TRP A 169 2.74 31.60 -2.19
C TRP A 169 4.07 31.94 -2.87
N ALA A 170 4.08 32.29 -4.15
CA ALA A 170 5.28 32.72 -4.86
C ALA A 170 5.93 33.94 -4.18
N THR A 171 5.13 34.94 -3.76
CA THR A 171 5.60 36.09 -3.01
C THR A 171 6.23 35.72 -1.67
N HIS A 172 5.61 34.79 -0.93
CA HIS A 172 6.16 34.28 0.34
C HIS A 172 7.47 33.53 0.12
N HIS A 173 7.54 32.69 -0.92
CA HIS A 173 8.75 31.94 -1.29
C HIS A 173 9.91 32.90 -1.63
N ALA A 174 9.68 33.92 -2.45
CA ALA A 174 10.70 34.92 -2.82
C ALA A 174 11.24 35.70 -1.61
N ARG A 175 10.38 36.07 -0.65
CA ARG A 175 10.81 36.76 0.59
C ARG A 175 11.70 35.87 1.46
N ARG A 176 11.39 34.58 1.56
CA ARG A 176 12.20 33.63 2.32
C ARG A 176 13.58 33.44 1.71
N ASP A 177 13.65 33.29 0.38
CA ASP A 177 14.91 33.13 -0.34
C ASP A 177 15.82 34.38 -0.22
N ALA A 178 15.24 35.58 -0.20
CA ALA A 178 15.96 36.82 0.04
C ALA A 178 16.52 36.87 1.47
N ALA A 179 15.76 36.44 2.49
CA ALA A 179 16.20 36.42 3.88
C ALA A 179 17.29 35.37 4.17
N THR A 180 17.42 34.33 3.36
CA THR A 180 18.44 33.27 3.54
C THR A 180 19.78 33.64 2.89
N LYS A 181 19.79 34.63 1.97
CA LYS A 181 20.99 35.10 1.24
C LYS A 181 21.63 36.33 1.84
N GLY A 182 21.05 36.95 2.84
CA GLY A 182 21.57 38.09 3.60
C GLY A 182 22.02 37.69 4.99
#